data_086186344712c564cda0c286f3450a7b
#
_entry.id   086186344712c564cda0c286f3450a7b
#
_cell.length_a   1.000
_cell.length_b   1.000
_cell.length_c   1.000
_cell.angle_alpha   90.00
_cell.angle_beta   90.00
_cell.angle_gamma   90.00
#
_symmetry.space_group_name_H-M   'P 1'
#
loop_
_entity.id
_entity.type
_entity.pdbx_description
1 polymer ?
#
loop_
_entity_poly.entity_id
_entity_poly.type
_entity_poly.pdbx_seq_one_letter_code
_entity_poly.pdbx_strand_id
1 'polypeptide(L)'
;MSYITVQEAAKKWGISERLVRRYCAEGRIPDLAQYDGIWQIPEDAAKPSRIKKDTVNTPQIPPLLKNLIKQRDGRQYRGLYDYIQINMVYSNGRMASNRLTRNQIELLYKTDRIVTGSEAIKINDIIEARNHFLAVDMVLSNAMKPLNQTLIHQIQMQLVSDNCRHKRHAPIPYGYRKSSPAPKFGKTTPPSEIGAAMTALIKEYESQKFIGFHEILDLHVRFERIRPFEDCNGRIGRLLMLKECLRHGIIPFIIDDKRRTGYLDGIRCWDKDRSVFMDVCMEAQMRFMRKLHYKDC
;
A
#
# COMPACT_ATOMS: atom_id res chain seq x y z
N MET A 1 -47.04 -24.25 -24.18
CA MET A 1 -45.72 -23.74 -24.66
C MET A 1 -45.07 -24.88 -25.41
N SER A 2 -44.56 -24.61 -26.58
CA SER A 2 -43.77 -25.58 -27.36
C SER A 2 -42.31 -25.50 -26.89
N TYR A 3 -41.62 -26.66 -26.81
CA TYR A 3 -40.22 -26.74 -26.36
C TYR A 3 -39.37 -27.38 -27.45
N ILE A 4 -38.15 -26.94 -27.56
CA ILE A 4 -37.14 -27.44 -28.48
C ILE A 4 -35.96 -28.04 -27.73
N THR A 5 -35.22 -28.92 -28.37
CA THR A 5 -34.00 -29.55 -27.84
C THR A 5 -32.79 -28.59 -27.88
N VAL A 6 -31.72 -28.93 -27.14
CA VAL A 6 -30.43 -28.21 -27.21
C VAL A 6 -29.91 -28.16 -28.65
N GLN A 7 -30.08 -29.20 -29.43
CA GLN A 7 -29.64 -29.28 -30.83
C GLN A 7 -30.40 -28.31 -31.73
N GLU A 8 -31.71 -28.26 -31.59
CA GLU A 8 -32.58 -27.34 -32.35
C GLU A 8 -32.31 -25.88 -31.97
N ALA A 9 -32.15 -25.59 -30.66
CA ALA A 9 -31.78 -24.26 -30.19
C ALA A 9 -30.41 -23.83 -30.72
N ALA A 10 -29.43 -24.75 -30.77
CA ALA A 10 -28.10 -24.48 -31.32
C ALA A 10 -28.19 -24.09 -32.80
N LYS A 11 -28.99 -24.82 -33.58
CA LYS A 11 -29.24 -24.53 -34.98
C LYS A 11 -29.98 -23.21 -35.16
N LYS A 12 -31.04 -22.97 -34.39
CA LYS A 12 -31.84 -21.74 -34.43
C LYS A 12 -31.01 -20.51 -34.09
N TRP A 13 -30.13 -20.59 -33.11
CA TRP A 13 -29.30 -19.45 -32.62
C TRP A 13 -27.96 -19.31 -33.35
N GLY A 14 -27.56 -20.26 -34.20
CA GLY A 14 -26.27 -20.25 -34.90
C GLY A 14 -25.07 -20.33 -33.94
N ILE A 15 -25.16 -21.20 -32.92
CA ILE A 15 -24.11 -21.43 -31.93
C ILE A 15 -23.91 -22.94 -31.66
N SER A 16 -22.80 -23.28 -30.98
CA SER A 16 -22.56 -24.68 -30.63
C SER A 16 -23.49 -25.19 -29.53
N GLU A 17 -23.87 -26.49 -29.56
CA GLU A 17 -24.63 -27.14 -28.48
C GLU A 17 -23.99 -26.98 -27.11
N ARG A 18 -22.65 -27.03 -27.05
CA ARG A 18 -21.87 -26.77 -25.80
C ARG A 18 -22.19 -25.40 -25.19
N LEU A 19 -22.38 -24.40 -26.05
CA LEU A 19 -22.70 -23.04 -25.58
C LEU A 19 -24.16 -22.95 -25.12
N VAL A 20 -25.09 -23.68 -25.81
CA VAL A 20 -26.48 -23.76 -25.37
C VAL A 20 -26.59 -24.46 -24.02
N ARG A 21 -25.93 -25.62 -23.82
CA ARG A 21 -25.89 -26.31 -22.51
C ARG A 21 -25.34 -25.44 -21.41
N ARG A 22 -24.34 -24.64 -21.72
CA ARG A 22 -23.80 -23.66 -20.74
C ARG A 22 -24.84 -22.61 -20.38
N TYR A 23 -25.59 -22.07 -21.35
CA TYR A 23 -26.68 -21.12 -21.08
C TYR A 23 -27.78 -21.71 -20.23
N CYS A 24 -28.11 -23.00 -20.45
CA CYS A 24 -29.07 -23.75 -19.64
C CYS A 24 -28.56 -23.89 -18.19
N ALA A 25 -27.31 -24.32 -18.00
CA ALA A 25 -26.71 -24.53 -16.70
C ALA A 25 -26.54 -23.22 -15.91
N GLU A 26 -26.33 -22.11 -16.61
CA GLU A 26 -26.21 -20.76 -16.02
C GLU A 26 -27.59 -20.10 -15.75
N GLY A 27 -28.73 -20.80 -16.04
CA GLY A 27 -30.06 -20.24 -15.83
C GLY A 27 -30.40 -19.01 -16.69
N ARG A 28 -29.77 -18.88 -17.87
CA ARG A 28 -29.87 -17.70 -18.73
C ARG A 28 -30.98 -17.72 -19.74
N ILE A 29 -31.72 -18.81 -19.78
CA ILE A 29 -32.87 -18.99 -20.66
C ILE A 29 -34.11 -18.94 -19.78
N PRO A 30 -35.01 -17.96 -19.95
CA PRO A 30 -36.27 -17.89 -19.20
C PRO A 30 -37.11 -19.13 -19.45
N ASP A 31 -37.90 -19.53 -18.48
CA ASP A 31 -38.89 -20.65 -18.56
C ASP A 31 -38.28 -21.99 -19.02
N LEU A 32 -36.97 -22.16 -18.74
CA LEU A 32 -36.24 -23.40 -19.02
C LEU A 32 -36.77 -24.53 -18.14
N ALA A 33 -37.09 -25.68 -18.75
CA ALA A 33 -37.46 -26.89 -18.04
C ALA A 33 -36.41 -27.99 -18.25
N GLN A 34 -36.41 -28.99 -17.35
CA GLN A 34 -35.57 -30.19 -17.50
C GLN A 34 -36.44 -31.41 -17.21
N TYR A 35 -36.49 -32.33 -18.15
CA TYR A 35 -37.20 -33.60 -18.01
C TYR A 35 -36.25 -34.76 -18.29
N ASP A 36 -36.17 -35.73 -17.39
CA ASP A 36 -35.23 -36.88 -17.46
C ASP A 36 -33.77 -36.47 -17.77
N GLY A 37 -33.31 -35.35 -17.20
CA GLY A 37 -31.95 -34.86 -17.44
C GLY A 37 -31.76 -34.12 -18.77
N ILE A 38 -32.80 -34.03 -19.62
CA ILE A 38 -32.78 -33.36 -20.92
C ILE A 38 -33.36 -31.96 -20.78
N TRP A 39 -32.61 -30.98 -21.26
CA TRP A 39 -33.04 -29.58 -21.27
C TRP A 39 -34.17 -29.35 -22.30
N GLN A 40 -35.25 -28.75 -21.84
CA GLN A 40 -36.39 -28.32 -22.62
C GLN A 40 -36.36 -26.80 -22.72
N ILE A 41 -36.09 -26.27 -23.90
CA ILE A 41 -35.89 -24.82 -24.13
C ILE A 41 -37.19 -24.32 -24.78
N PRO A 42 -37.84 -23.26 -24.25
CA PRO A 42 -39.01 -22.69 -24.92
C PRO A 42 -38.69 -22.34 -26.38
N GLU A 43 -39.57 -22.69 -27.28
CA GLU A 43 -39.36 -22.45 -28.72
C GLU A 43 -39.23 -20.97 -29.05
N ASP A 44 -39.92 -20.09 -28.33
CA ASP A 44 -39.89 -18.64 -28.46
C ASP A 44 -38.72 -17.98 -27.71
N ALA A 45 -37.92 -18.75 -26.96
CA ALA A 45 -36.80 -18.22 -26.24
C ALA A 45 -35.82 -17.50 -27.16
N ALA A 46 -35.46 -16.26 -26.78
CA ALA A 46 -34.43 -15.50 -27.48
C ALA A 46 -33.03 -16.03 -27.13
N LYS A 47 -32.11 -15.97 -28.10
CA LYS A 47 -30.70 -16.26 -27.85
C LYS A 47 -30.17 -15.36 -26.72
N PRO A 48 -29.67 -15.93 -25.60
CA PRO A 48 -29.05 -15.12 -24.55
C PRO A 48 -27.93 -14.26 -25.12
N SER A 49 -27.95 -12.96 -24.81
CA SER A 49 -26.88 -12.06 -25.22
C SER A 49 -25.55 -12.59 -24.70
N ARG A 50 -24.46 -12.46 -25.45
CA ARG A 50 -23.13 -12.67 -24.84
C ARG A 50 -23.05 -11.78 -23.61
N ILE A 51 -22.85 -12.38 -22.43
CA ILE A 51 -22.31 -11.57 -21.34
C ILE A 51 -21.00 -11.04 -21.92
N LYS A 52 -20.96 -9.74 -22.28
CA LYS A 52 -19.67 -9.08 -22.32
C LYS A 52 -19.05 -9.47 -20.98
N LYS A 53 -17.94 -10.24 -20.96
CA LYS A 53 -17.08 -10.28 -19.79
C LYS A 53 -17.00 -8.81 -19.43
N ASP A 54 -17.62 -8.45 -18.32
CA ASP A 54 -17.33 -7.15 -17.71
C ASP A 54 -15.83 -7.13 -17.77
N THR A 55 -15.32 -6.19 -18.57
CA THR A 55 -13.89 -5.95 -18.64
C THR A 55 -13.50 -5.95 -17.20
N VAL A 56 -12.75 -6.98 -16.77
CA VAL A 56 -12.22 -7.07 -15.42
C VAL A 56 -11.83 -5.65 -15.13
N ASN A 57 -12.53 -5.00 -14.20
CA ASN A 57 -12.33 -3.60 -13.91
C ASN A 57 -10.92 -3.57 -13.38
N THR A 58 -9.96 -3.45 -14.31
CA THR A 58 -8.55 -3.30 -13.96
C THR A 58 -8.57 -2.04 -13.13
N PRO A 59 -8.27 -2.11 -11.81
CA PRO A 59 -8.45 -0.97 -10.93
C PRO A 59 -7.74 0.20 -11.60
N GLN A 60 -8.50 1.25 -11.94
CA GLN A 60 -7.91 2.41 -12.59
C GLN A 60 -6.83 2.96 -11.68
N ILE A 61 -5.62 3.09 -12.22
CA ILE A 61 -4.50 3.67 -11.46
C ILE A 61 -4.90 5.12 -11.13
N PRO A 62 -4.95 5.50 -9.84
CA PRO A 62 -5.29 6.87 -9.45
C PRO A 62 -4.42 7.91 -10.15
N PRO A 63 -4.97 9.06 -10.57
CA PRO A 63 -4.25 10.07 -11.37
C PRO A 63 -2.93 10.50 -10.74
N LEU A 64 -2.90 10.71 -9.42
CA LEU A 64 -1.70 11.08 -8.68
C LEU A 64 -0.61 10.00 -8.80
N LEU A 65 -0.97 8.73 -8.58
CA LEU A 65 -0.02 7.62 -8.71
C LEU A 65 0.52 7.52 -10.14
N LYS A 66 -0.36 7.67 -11.14
CA LYS A 66 0.03 7.66 -12.55
C LYS A 66 1.04 8.78 -12.86
N ASN A 67 0.82 9.98 -12.32
CA ASN A 67 1.73 11.10 -12.47
C ASN A 67 3.09 10.84 -11.80
N LEU A 68 3.10 10.31 -10.57
CA LEU A 68 4.32 9.97 -9.85
C LEU A 68 5.16 8.92 -10.60
N ILE A 69 4.52 7.88 -11.13
CA ILE A 69 5.19 6.85 -11.95
C ILE A 69 5.78 7.48 -13.21
N LYS A 70 5.02 8.35 -13.90
CA LYS A 70 5.50 9.07 -15.08
C LYS A 70 6.72 9.94 -14.76
N GLN A 71 6.72 10.66 -13.65
CA GLN A 71 7.84 11.51 -13.23
C GLN A 71 9.07 10.68 -12.90
N ARG A 72 8.90 9.56 -12.17
CA ARG A 72 9.98 8.61 -11.85
C ARG A 72 10.62 8.04 -13.11
N ASP A 73 9.82 7.45 -13.98
CA ASP A 73 10.29 6.72 -15.17
C ASP A 73 10.84 7.69 -16.23
N GLY A 74 10.27 8.89 -16.33
CA GLY A 74 10.74 9.97 -17.18
C GLY A 74 11.89 10.78 -16.62
N ARG A 75 12.38 10.48 -15.42
CA ARG A 75 13.44 11.23 -14.71
C ARG A 75 13.16 12.75 -14.69
N GLN A 76 11.91 13.12 -14.44
CA GLN A 76 11.53 14.53 -14.35
C GLN A 76 12.00 15.11 -13.02
N TYR A 77 13.08 15.90 -13.06
CA TYR A 77 13.62 16.61 -11.90
C TYR A 77 12.69 17.74 -11.43
N ARG A 78 12.69 17.96 -10.10
CA ARG A 78 11.89 18.98 -9.39
C ARG A 78 10.39 18.73 -9.41
N GLY A 79 9.96 17.52 -9.77
CA GLY A 79 8.56 17.11 -9.73
C GLY A 79 8.06 16.77 -8.32
N LEU A 80 6.83 16.28 -8.27
CA LEU A 80 6.22 15.82 -7.03
C LEU A 80 6.88 14.53 -6.53
N TYR A 81 7.36 13.69 -7.43
CA TYR A 81 8.11 12.50 -7.11
C TYR A 81 9.38 12.82 -6.31
N ASP A 82 10.20 13.76 -6.80
CA ASP A 82 11.39 14.23 -6.06
C ASP A 82 11.02 14.83 -4.71
N TYR A 83 9.91 15.57 -4.66
CA TYR A 83 9.42 16.14 -3.40
C TYR A 83 9.11 15.03 -2.38
N ILE A 84 8.43 13.96 -2.79
CA ILE A 84 8.14 12.82 -1.90
C ILE A 84 9.43 12.15 -1.47
N GLN A 85 10.32 11.82 -2.40
CA GLN A 85 11.61 11.17 -2.11
C GLN A 85 12.38 11.96 -1.07
N ILE A 86 12.68 13.22 -1.33
CA ILE A 86 13.54 14.04 -0.46
C ILE A 86 12.90 14.28 0.91
N ASN A 87 11.62 14.67 0.94
CA ASN A 87 11.01 15.07 2.22
C ASN A 87 10.59 13.87 3.06
N MET A 88 10.19 12.75 2.44
CA MET A 88 9.87 11.54 3.21
C MET A 88 11.11 10.91 3.82
N VAL A 89 12.20 10.82 3.04
CA VAL A 89 13.48 10.30 3.54
C VAL A 89 14.04 11.18 4.64
N TYR A 90 14.04 12.50 4.44
CA TYR A 90 14.47 13.44 5.47
C TYR A 90 13.64 13.33 6.76
N SER A 91 12.31 13.46 6.67
CA SER A 91 11.44 13.46 7.85
C SER A 91 11.48 12.12 8.60
N ASN A 92 11.46 11.01 7.87
CA ASN A 92 11.57 9.68 8.45
C ASN A 92 12.93 9.42 9.08
N GLY A 93 13.99 9.90 8.46
CA GLY A 93 15.35 9.86 8.99
C GLY A 93 15.48 10.65 10.30
N ARG A 94 14.99 11.88 10.33
CA ARG A 94 14.99 12.72 11.56
C ARG A 94 14.24 12.06 12.70
N MET A 95 13.08 11.46 12.45
CA MET A 95 12.33 10.69 13.45
C MET A 95 13.11 9.47 13.97
N ALA A 96 14.02 8.92 13.19
CA ALA A 96 14.88 7.78 13.53
C ALA A 96 16.28 8.21 14.05
N SER A 97 16.48 9.49 14.33
CA SER A 97 17.74 10.07 14.79
C SER A 97 18.87 10.13 13.75
N ASN A 98 18.56 10.00 12.47
CA ASN A 98 19.48 10.31 11.38
C ASN A 98 19.83 11.81 11.39
N ARG A 99 21.09 12.15 11.19
CA ARG A 99 21.61 13.52 11.34
C ARG A 99 21.73 14.28 10.03
N LEU A 100 21.52 13.64 8.89
CA LEU A 100 21.60 14.32 7.60
C LEU A 100 20.61 15.48 7.52
N THR A 101 21.11 16.62 7.07
CA THR A 101 20.26 17.80 6.77
C THR A 101 19.43 17.54 5.51
N ARG A 102 18.34 18.31 5.35
CA ARG A 102 17.51 18.21 4.14
C ARG A 102 18.32 18.47 2.86
N ASN A 103 19.27 19.43 2.89
CA ASN A 103 20.12 19.72 1.73
C ASN A 103 21.07 18.57 1.40
N GLN A 104 21.60 17.89 2.43
CA GLN A 104 22.42 16.69 2.22
C GLN A 104 21.60 15.53 1.65
N ILE A 105 20.38 15.31 2.13
CA ILE A 105 19.45 14.33 1.55
C ILE A 105 19.14 14.66 0.08
N GLU A 106 18.86 15.93 -0.22
CA GLU A 106 18.57 16.37 -1.59
C GLU A 106 19.78 16.21 -2.50
N LEU A 107 20.97 16.55 -2.04
CA LEU A 107 22.21 16.37 -2.80
C LEU A 107 22.50 14.87 -3.04
N LEU A 108 22.36 14.04 -1.99
CA LEU A 108 22.53 12.59 -2.08
C LEU A 108 21.57 11.99 -3.10
N TYR A 109 20.28 12.39 -3.05
CA TYR A 109 19.26 11.92 -3.98
C TYR A 109 19.57 12.26 -5.44
N LYS A 110 20.03 13.51 -5.70
CA LYS A 110 20.24 14.01 -7.05
C LYS A 110 21.57 13.57 -7.68
N THR A 111 22.60 13.34 -6.87
CA THR A 111 23.98 13.24 -7.36
C THR A 111 24.76 12.04 -6.82
N ASP A 112 24.17 11.24 -5.93
CA ASP A 112 24.88 10.20 -5.17
C ASP A 112 26.12 10.72 -4.41
N ARG A 113 26.16 12.02 -4.12
CA ARG A 113 27.26 12.69 -3.41
C ARG A 113 26.73 13.30 -2.11
N ILE A 114 27.65 13.48 -1.17
CA ILE A 114 27.39 14.19 0.06
C ILE A 114 28.52 15.19 0.31
N VAL A 115 28.17 16.39 0.71
CA VAL A 115 29.14 17.38 1.16
C VAL A 115 29.12 17.37 2.68
N THR A 116 30.30 17.12 3.26
CA THR A 116 30.54 17.23 4.70
C THR A 116 31.19 18.57 4.95
N GLY A 117 30.66 19.34 5.90
CA GLY A 117 31.38 20.46 6.46
C GLY A 117 32.50 19.95 7.39
N SER A 118 32.75 20.64 8.48
CA SER A 118 33.71 20.23 9.54
C SER A 118 33.20 19.06 10.39
N GLU A 119 31.90 18.69 10.29
CA GLU A 119 31.31 17.64 11.12
C GLU A 119 31.39 16.26 10.43
N ALA A 120 31.72 15.24 11.22
CA ALA A 120 31.72 13.87 10.76
C ALA A 120 30.28 13.34 10.54
N ILE A 121 30.01 12.78 9.37
CA ILE A 121 28.76 12.12 9.04
C ILE A 121 28.93 10.62 9.28
N LYS A 122 27.94 10.02 9.94
CA LYS A 122 27.90 8.56 10.09
C LYS A 122 27.58 7.91 8.76
N ILE A 123 28.38 6.94 8.35
CA ILE A 123 28.14 6.17 7.13
C ILE A 123 26.74 5.53 7.15
N ASN A 124 26.28 5.04 8.30
CA ASN A 124 24.95 4.48 8.44
C ASN A 124 23.83 5.48 8.12
N ASP A 125 24.00 6.76 8.43
CA ASP A 125 23.01 7.79 8.12
C ASP A 125 22.83 7.90 6.58
N ILE A 126 23.92 7.76 5.82
CA ILE A 126 23.93 7.79 4.35
C ILE A 126 23.27 6.52 3.79
N ILE A 127 23.66 5.35 4.31
CA ILE A 127 23.11 4.05 3.88
C ILE A 127 21.61 4.01 4.15
N GLU A 128 21.17 4.43 5.34
CA GLU A 128 19.75 4.49 5.70
C GLU A 128 18.95 5.40 4.75
N ALA A 129 19.51 6.55 4.37
CA ALA A 129 18.87 7.45 3.42
C ALA A 129 18.74 6.81 2.03
N ARG A 130 19.82 6.18 1.51
CA ARG A 130 19.77 5.46 0.22
C ARG A 130 18.76 4.33 0.23
N ASN A 131 18.77 3.51 1.27
CA ASN A 131 17.82 2.41 1.43
C ASN A 131 16.39 2.92 1.46
N HIS A 132 16.17 4.08 2.07
CA HIS A 132 14.84 4.66 2.16
C HIS A 132 14.34 5.18 0.80
N PHE A 133 15.21 5.76 -0.05
CA PHE A 133 14.84 6.12 -1.43
C PHE A 133 14.35 4.88 -2.20
N LEU A 134 15.10 3.78 -2.13
CA LEU A 134 14.72 2.52 -2.77
C LEU A 134 13.41 1.93 -2.20
N ALA A 135 13.17 2.09 -0.90
CA ALA A 135 11.93 1.66 -0.28
C ALA A 135 10.72 2.50 -0.75
N VAL A 136 10.88 3.80 -1.00
CA VAL A 136 9.84 4.64 -1.63
C VAL A 136 9.54 4.16 -3.04
N ASP A 137 10.57 3.83 -3.84
CA ASP A 137 10.39 3.29 -5.19
C ASP A 137 9.67 1.93 -5.19
N MET A 138 10.02 1.07 -4.24
CA MET A 138 9.33 -0.21 -4.03
C MET A 138 7.85 0.00 -3.70
N VAL A 139 7.52 0.98 -2.86
CA VAL A 139 6.15 1.36 -2.51
C VAL A 139 5.37 1.83 -3.74
N LEU A 140 5.93 2.73 -4.55
CA LEU A 140 5.28 3.20 -5.77
C LEU A 140 5.04 2.04 -6.76
N SER A 141 6.04 1.18 -6.95
CA SER A 141 5.95 0.05 -7.89
C SER A 141 4.91 -1.01 -7.46
N ASN A 142 4.61 -1.08 -6.17
CA ASN A 142 3.66 -2.02 -5.60
C ASN A 142 2.38 -1.35 -5.09
N ALA A 143 2.17 -0.06 -5.38
CA ALA A 143 1.08 0.71 -4.81
C ALA A 143 -0.30 0.07 -5.04
N MET A 144 -0.57 -0.42 -6.25
CA MET A 144 -1.85 -1.04 -6.61
C MET A 144 -2.04 -2.48 -6.10
N LYS A 145 -0.99 -3.13 -5.60
CA LYS A 145 -1.10 -4.50 -5.09
C LYS A 145 -1.76 -4.51 -3.71
N PRO A 146 -2.58 -5.54 -3.40
CA PRO A 146 -3.08 -5.74 -2.04
C PRO A 146 -1.95 -5.80 -1.02
N LEU A 147 -2.24 -5.28 0.18
CA LEU A 147 -1.30 -5.36 1.29
C LEU A 147 -1.11 -6.82 1.71
N ASN A 148 0.13 -7.24 1.88
CA ASN A 148 0.46 -8.60 2.34
C ASN A 148 1.76 -8.60 3.14
N GLN A 149 1.98 -9.65 3.90
CA GLN A 149 3.18 -9.78 4.74
C GLN A 149 4.46 -9.79 3.92
N THR A 150 4.45 -10.40 2.74
CA THR A 150 5.64 -10.48 1.86
C THR A 150 6.14 -9.09 1.49
N LEU A 151 5.24 -8.19 1.06
CA LEU A 151 5.60 -6.82 0.73
C LEU A 151 6.14 -6.06 1.95
N ILE A 152 5.51 -6.24 3.12
CA ILE A 152 5.96 -5.60 4.37
C ILE A 152 7.38 -6.07 4.73
N HIS A 153 7.66 -7.36 4.61
CA HIS A 153 9.01 -7.90 4.82
C HIS A 153 10.02 -7.39 3.78
N GLN A 154 9.63 -7.29 2.50
CA GLN A 154 10.49 -6.73 1.46
C GLN A 154 10.85 -5.27 1.75
N ILE A 155 9.90 -4.46 2.22
CA ILE A 155 10.16 -3.07 2.65
C ILE A 155 11.13 -3.06 3.86
N GLN A 156 10.93 -3.94 4.83
CA GLN A 156 11.84 -4.07 5.98
C GLN A 156 13.25 -4.43 5.52
N MET A 157 13.38 -5.46 4.69
CA MET A 157 14.68 -5.89 4.15
C MET A 157 15.38 -4.75 3.41
N GLN A 158 14.65 -4.01 2.57
CA GLN A 158 15.19 -2.87 1.84
C GLN A 158 15.71 -1.78 2.79
N LEU A 159 14.97 -1.46 3.85
CA LEU A 159 15.36 -0.42 4.80
C LEU A 159 16.59 -0.78 5.64
N VAL A 160 16.82 -2.08 5.90
CA VAL A 160 17.92 -2.54 6.75
C VAL A 160 19.10 -3.11 5.97
N SER A 161 19.00 -3.21 4.63
CA SER A 161 20.09 -3.73 3.81
C SER A 161 21.36 -2.90 3.98
N ASP A 162 22.51 -3.56 3.94
CA ASP A 162 23.85 -2.96 4.02
C ASP A 162 24.07 -2.02 5.23
N ASN A 163 23.18 -2.02 6.20
CA ASN A 163 23.41 -1.31 7.45
C ASN A 163 24.62 -1.93 8.16
N CYS A 164 25.78 -1.38 7.84
CA CYS A 164 27.03 -1.69 8.52
C CYS A 164 26.96 -1.16 9.96
N ARG A 165 26.25 -1.88 10.82
CA ARG A 165 26.56 -1.73 12.24
C ARG A 165 27.98 -2.25 12.41
N HIS A 166 28.85 -1.40 12.94
CA HIS A 166 30.23 -1.76 13.25
C HIS A 166 30.34 -3.20 13.73
N LYS A 167 31.46 -3.88 13.45
CA LYS A 167 31.79 -5.27 13.84
C LYS A 167 31.42 -5.67 15.28
N ARG A 168 31.05 -4.69 16.13
CA ARG A 168 30.58 -4.88 17.52
C ARG A 168 29.07 -5.03 17.68
N HIS A 169 28.26 -4.81 16.64
CA HIS A 169 26.80 -4.88 16.71
C HIS A 169 26.30 -5.84 15.63
N ALA A 170 25.51 -6.81 16.05
CA ALA A 170 24.88 -7.73 15.14
C ALA A 170 24.04 -6.96 14.08
N PRO A 171 23.98 -7.45 12.83
CA PRO A 171 23.07 -6.88 11.82
C PRO A 171 21.63 -6.96 12.34
N ILE A 172 20.79 -6.00 11.89
CA ILE A 172 19.37 -6.04 12.23
C ILE A 172 18.78 -7.30 11.62
N PRO A 173 18.15 -8.20 12.43
CA PRO A 173 17.59 -9.43 11.91
C PRO A 173 16.49 -9.15 10.87
N TYR A 174 16.45 -9.94 9.82
CA TYR A 174 15.31 -9.99 8.93
C TYR A 174 14.15 -10.74 9.58
N GLY A 175 12.93 -10.33 9.25
CA GLY A 175 11.73 -10.96 9.77
C GLY A 175 11.26 -10.38 11.09
N TYR A 176 10.30 -11.05 11.70
CA TYR A 176 9.72 -10.59 12.97
C TYR A 176 10.71 -10.67 14.12
N ARG A 177 10.60 -9.69 15.03
CA ARG A 177 11.43 -9.65 16.25
C ARG A 177 11.20 -10.87 17.12
N LYS A 178 12.27 -11.31 17.78
CA LYS A 178 12.26 -12.42 18.72
C LYS A 178 12.28 -11.96 20.18
N SER A 179 12.51 -10.67 20.41
CA SER A 179 12.57 -10.06 21.74
C SER A 179 11.46 -9.02 21.94
N SER A 180 11.14 -8.73 23.20
CA SER A 180 10.26 -7.62 23.53
C SER A 180 10.99 -6.30 23.35
N PRO A 181 10.35 -5.26 22.78
CA PRO A 181 10.99 -3.96 22.64
C PRO A 181 11.15 -3.25 23.98
N ALA A 182 11.96 -2.20 23.98
CA ALA A 182 12.18 -1.40 25.19
C ALA A 182 10.86 -0.86 25.78
N PRO A 183 10.75 -0.74 27.12
CA PRO A 183 9.53 -0.32 27.83
C PRO A 183 8.94 1.03 27.36
N LYS A 184 9.78 1.92 26.81
CA LYS A 184 9.35 3.22 26.28
C LYS A 184 8.30 3.17 25.16
N PHE A 185 8.09 1.99 24.56
CA PHE A 185 7.10 1.79 23.52
C PHE A 185 5.73 1.32 24.06
N GLY A 186 5.60 1.17 25.37
CA GLY A 186 4.40 0.66 26.01
C GLY A 186 4.15 -0.83 25.77
N LYS A 187 2.89 -1.26 25.95
CA LYS A 187 2.49 -2.64 25.71
C LYS A 187 2.45 -2.92 24.21
N THR A 188 3.25 -3.88 23.77
CA THR A 188 3.30 -4.34 22.36
C THR A 188 2.93 -5.82 22.29
N THR A 189 2.63 -6.32 21.09
CA THR A 189 2.32 -7.75 20.87
C THR A 189 3.51 -8.63 21.29
N PRO A 190 3.30 -9.71 22.04
CA PRO A 190 4.36 -10.67 22.34
C PRO A 190 5.00 -11.26 21.07
N PRO A 191 6.30 -11.58 21.06
CA PRO A 191 6.97 -12.11 19.87
C PRO A 191 6.30 -13.34 19.26
N SER A 192 5.79 -14.27 20.09
CA SER A 192 5.09 -15.48 19.65
C SER A 192 3.77 -15.20 18.92
N GLU A 193 3.15 -14.05 19.14
CA GLU A 193 1.84 -13.68 18.61
C GLU A 193 1.92 -12.76 17.40
N ILE A 194 3.10 -12.23 17.05
CA ILE A 194 3.27 -11.24 15.98
C ILE A 194 2.74 -11.76 14.64
N GLY A 195 3.06 -13.00 14.27
CA GLY A 195 2.63 -13.59 13.01
C GLY A 195 1.11 -13.64 12.88
N ALA A 196 0.43 -14.07 13.94
CA ALA A 196 -1.03 -14.12 13.99
C ALA A 196 -1.65 -12.71 13.96
N ALA A 197 -1.08 -11.77 14.75
CA ALA A 197 -1.55 -10.39 14.79
C ALA A 197 -1.40 -9.68 13.45
N MET A 198 -0.28 -9.87 12.74
CA MET A 198 -0.06 -9.32 11.40
C MET A 198 -0.99 -9.93 10.37
N THR A 199 -1.24 -11.24 10.44
CA THR A 199 -2.22 -11.92 9.56
C THR A 199 -3.62 -11.35 9.78
N ALA A 200 -4.04 -11.21 11.03
CA ALA A 200 -5.36 -10.66 11.38
C ALA A 200 -5.50 -9.21 10.91
N LEU A 201 -4.51 -8.36 11.19
CA LEU A 201 -4.50 -6.96 10.77
C LEU A 201 -4.67 -6.80 9.26
N ILE A 202 -3.88 -7.53 8.48
CA ILE A 202 -3.91 -7.45 7.01
C ILE A 202 -5.23 -7.99 6.47
N LYS A 203 -5.69 -9.15 6.96
CA LYS A 203 -6.96 -9.76 6.53
C LYS A 203 -8.14 -8.83 6.80
N GLU A 204 -8.21 -8.24 7.98
CA GLU A 204 -9.28 -7.31 8.35
C GLU A 204 -9.23 -6.04 7.49
N TYR A 205 -8.05 -5.46 7.28
CA TYR A 205 -7.88 -4.29 6.43
C TYR A 205 -8.30 -4.56 4.97
N GLU A 206 -7.81 -5.64 4.36
CA GLU A 206 -8.12 -5.97 2.96
C GLU A 206 -9.58 -6.47 2.76
N SER A 207 -10.28 -6.86 3.81
CA SER A 207 -11.69 -7.27 3.74
C SER A 207 -12.69 -6.10 3.77
N GLN A 208 -12.23 -4.88 4.01
CA GLN A 208 -13.08 -3.71 4.10
C GLN A 208 -13.64 -3.33 2.72
N LYS A 209 -14.93 -3.02 2.66
CA LYS A 209 -15.60 -2.58 1.43
C LYS A 209 -15.16 -1.19 0.97
N PHE A 210 -14.80 -0.36 1.92
CA PHE A 210 -14.35 1.02 1.69
C PHE A 210 -13.14 1.30 2.57
N ILE A 211 -12.09 1.82 1.95
CA ILE A 211 -10.87 2.25 2.64
C ILE A 211 -10.69 3.73 2.36
N GLY A 212 -10.86 4.52 3.40
CA GLY A 212 -10.67 5.96 3.41
C GLY A 212 -9.45 6.37 4.25
N PHE A 213 -9.37 7.66 4.51
CA PHE A 213 -8.27 8.23 5.31
C PHE A 213 -8.19 7.63 6.72
N HIS A 214 -9.35 7.46 7.36
CA HIS A 214 -9.45 6.90 8.70
C HIS A 214 -8.93 5.45 8.78
N GLU A 215 -9.31 4.60 7.84
CA GLU A 215 -8.91 3.19 7.81
C GLU A 215 -7.39 3.04 7.60
N ILE A 216 -6.78 3.94 6.81
CA ILE A 216 -5.32 3.98 6.62
C ILE A 216 -4.61 4.38 7.91
N LEU A 217 -5.16 5.33 8.66
CA LEU A 217 -4.60 5.73 9.95
C LEU A 217 -4.76 4.63 11.00
N ASP A 218 -5.91 3.94 11.04
CA ASP A 218 -6.14 2.81 11.93
C ASP A 218 -5.16 1.65 11.64
N LEU A 219 -4.98 1.30 10.38
CA LEU A 219 -3.95 0.33 9.95
C LEU A 219 -2.57 0.71 10.50
N HIS A 220 -2.20 1.98 10.36
CA HIS A 220 -0.90 2.48 10.82
C HIS A 220 -0.74 2.37 12.33
N VAL A 221 -1.74 2.81 13.10
CA VAL A 221 -1.70 2.75 14.57
C VAL A 221 -1.61 1.32 15.07
N ARG A 222 -2.40 0.42 14.49
CA ARG A 222 -2.39 -1.00 14.86
C ARG A 222 -1.06 -1.66 14.50
N PHE A 223 -0.49 -1.33 13.33
CA PHE A 223 0.85 -1.78 12.93
C PHE A 223 1.93 -1.30 13.91
N GLU A 224 1.91 -0.02 14.30
CA GLU A 224 2.85 0.55 15.27
C GLU A 224 2.74 -0.12 16.65
N ARG A 225 1.55 -0.53 17.06
CA ARG A 225 1.32 -1.25 18.34
C ARG A 225 1.81 -2.69 18.29
N ILE A 226 1.63 -3.37 17.16
CA ILE A 226 2.19 -4.72 16.96
C ILE A 226 3.72 -4.65 17.04
N ARG A 227 4.33 -3.63 16.46
CA ARG A 227 5.80 -3.49 16.35
C ARG A 227 6.46 -4.78 15.86
N PRO A 228 6.18 -5.24 14.66
CA PRO A 228 6.58 -6.58 14.23
C PRO A 228 8.09 -6.78 14.12
N PHE A 229 8.88 -5.72 13.94
CA PHE A 229 10.32 -5.82 13.66
C PHE A 229 11.17 -5.27 14.81
N GLU A 230 12.44 -5.67 14.85
CA GLU A 230 13.41 -5.13 15.81
C GLU A 230 13.64 -3.62 15.62
N ASP A 231 13.66 -3.17 14.35
CA ASP A 231 13.80 -1.76 14.00
C ASP A 231 12.93 -1.41 12.77
N CYS A 232 12.91 -0.15 12.40
CA CYS A 232 12.22 0.42 11.24
C CYS A 232 10.70 0.43 11.30
N ASN A 233 10.03 -0.01 12.39
CA ASN A 233 8.56 -0.07 12.43
C ASN A 233 7.91 1.25 12.00
N GLY A 234 8.32 2.39 12.58
CA GLY A 234 7.79 3.69 12.22
C GLY A 234 8.02 4.07 10.75
N ARG A 235 9.21 3.76 10.21
CA ARG A 235 9.52 4.01 8.80
C ARG A 235 8.64 3.17 7.88
N ILE A 236 8.49 1.89 8.19
CA ILE A 236 7.61 0.97 7.45
C ILE A 236 6.16 1.44 7.54
N GLY A 237 5.63 1.71 8.73
CA GLY A 237 4.25 2.16 8.92
C GLY A 237 3.92 3.42 8.11
N ARG A 238 4.82 4.41 8.07
CA ARG A 238 4.62 5.61 7.25
C ARG A 238 4.74 5.36 5.75
N LEU A 239 5.57 4.40 5.32
CA LEU A 239 5.61 3.94 3.93
C LEU A 239 4.33 3.18 3.53
N LEU A 240 3.74 2.42 4.45
CA LEU A 240 2.45 1.77 4.23
C LEU A 240 1.32 2.80 4.10
N MET A 241 1.31 3.87 4.92
CA MET A 241 0.35 4.96 4.73
C MET A 241 0.49 5.62 3.35
N LEU A 242 1.72 5.89 2.89
CA LEU A 242 1.95 6.41 1.54
C LEU A 242 1.37 5.46 0.48
N LYS A 243 1.69 4.17 0.58
CA LYS A 243 1.22 3.14 -0.34
C LYS A 243 -0.31 3.11 -0.43
N GLU A 244 -0.97 3.03 0.71
CA GLU A 244 -2.42 2.87 0.75
C GLU A 244 -3.14 4.18 0.35
N CYS A 245 -2.61 5.35 0.69
CA CYS A 245 -3.12 6.61 0.14
C CYS A 245 -3.07 6.59 -1.39
N LEU A 246 -1.95 6.20 -1.99
CA LEU A 246 -1.79 6.14 -3.45
C LEU A 246 -2.70 5.09 -4.08
N ARG A 247 -2.86 3.92 -3.43
CA ARG A 247 -3.74 2.84 -3.91
C ARG A 247 -5.19 3.27 -4.01
N HIS A 248 -5.66 3.99 -2.99
CA HIS A 248 -7.07 4.37 -2.85
C HIS A 248 -7.37 5.78 -3.37
N GLY A 249 -6.43 6.42 -4.06
CA GLY A 249 -6.62 7.76 -4.63
C GLY A 249 -6.73 8.86 -3.59
N ILE A 250 -6.26 8.61 -2.37
CA ILE A 250 -6.22 9.58 -1.27
C ILE A 250 -4.93 10.37 -1.41
N ILE A 251 -5.00 11.68 -1.22
CA ILE A 251 -3.81 12.53 -1.24
C ILE A 251 -2.89 12.12 -0.10
N PRO A 252 -1.64 11.73 -0.38
CA PRO A 252 -0.70 11.33 0.66
C PRO A 252 -0.22 12.53 1.49
N PHE A 253 0.51 12.24 2.55
CA PHE A 253 1.07 13.23 3.44
C PHE A 253 2.41 12.77 4.00
N ILE A 254 3.20 13.75 4.45
CA ILE A 254 4.51 13.52 5.08
C ILE A 254 4.48 14.18 6.45
N ILE A 255 4.66 13.40 7.50
CA ILE A 255 4.73 13.88 8.88
C ILE A 255 6.17 14.34 9.13
N ASP A 256 6.35 15.62 9.35
CA ASP A 256 7.66 16.18 9.65
C ASP A 256 8.07 15.95 11.13
N ASP A 257 9.37 16.05 11.40
CA ASP A 257 9.94 15.82 12.72
C ASP A 257 9.46 16.84 13.77
N LYS A 258 9.04 18.03 13.37
CA LYS A 258 8.49 19.06 14.27
C LYS A 258 7.16 18.61 14.90
N ARG A 259 6.43 17.70 14.24
CA ARG A 259 5.17 17.14 14.72
C ARG A 259 5.30 15.79 15.40
N ARG A 260 6.53 15.37 15.67
CA ARG A 260 6.83 14.06 16.29
C ARG A 260 6.05 13.84 17.59
N THR A 261 5.95 14.85 18.45
CA THR A 261 5.21 14.71 19.72
C THR A 261 3.75 14.44 19.50
N GLY A 262 3.05 15.30 18.73
CA GLY A 262 1.62 15.11 18.42
C GLY A 262 1.34 13.79 17.68
N TYR A 263 2.24 13.37 16.78
CA TYR A 263 2.17 12.08 16.10
C TYR A 263 2.24 10.90 17.09
N LEU A 264 3.17 10.91 18.02
CA LEU A 264 3.32 9.84 19.01
C LEU A 264 2.16 9.82 20.02
N ASP A 265 1.72 10.98 20.47
CA ASP A 265 0.59 11.13 21.38
C ASP A 265 -0.71 10.68 20.72
N GLY A 266 -0.91 11.04 19.46
CA GLY A 266 -2.05 10.58 18.68
C GLY A 266 -2.11 9.07 18.54
N ILE A 267 -0.98 8.39 18.29
CA ILE A 267 -0.91 6.91 18.28
C ILE A 267 -1.28 6.32 19.65
N ARG A 268 -0.81 6.94 20.74
CA ARG A 268 -1.07 6.46 22.10
C ARG A 268 -2.54 6.59 22.50
N CYS A 269 -3.17 7.73 22.14
CA CYS A 269 -4.54 8.01 22.56
C CYS A 269 -5.61 7.58 21.54
N TRP A 270 -5.24 6.90 20.44
CA TRP A 270 -6.13 6.54 19.33
C TRP A 270 -7.47 5.90 19.75
N ASP A 271 -7.45 5.03 20.76
CA ASP A 271 -8.67 4.35 21.23
C ASP A 271 -9.58 5.27 22.06
N LYS A 272 -9.00 6.34 22.65
CA LYS A 272 -9.73 7.30 23.48
C LYS A 272 -10.17 8.52 22.67
N ASP A 273 -9.27 9.03 21.85
CA ASP A 273 -9.48 10.22 21.03
C ASP A 273 -8.68 10.11 19.73
N ARG A 274 -9.38 9.83 18.66
CA ARG A 274 -8.81 9.71 17.32
C ARG A 274 -8.46 11.05 16.68
N SER A 275 -9.11 12.13 17.16
CA SER A 275 -8.94 13.46 16.57
C SER A 275 -7.48 13.91 16.62
N VAL A 276 -6.79 13.66 17.72
CA VAL A 276 -5.39 14.07 17.92
C VAL A 276 -4.48 13.58 16.79
N PHE A 277 -4.58 12.30 16.39
CA PHE A 277 -3.78 11.77 15.30
C PHE A 277 -4.28 12.21 13.93
N MET A 278 -5.60 12.26 13.77
CA MET A 278 -6.23 12.72 12.53
C MET A 278 -5.83 14.15 12.21
N ASP A 279 -5.85 15.07 13.18
CA ASP A 279 -5.51 16.48 12.99
C ASP A 279 -4.05 16.65 12.54
N VAL A 280 -3.11 15.93 13.16
CA VAL A 280 -1.70 15.91 12.74
C VAL A 280 -1.55 15.45 11.30
N CYS A 281 -2.26 14.39 10.92
CA CYS A 281 -2.19 13.84 9.57
C CYS A 281 -2.90 14.73 8.54
N MET A 282 -4.05 15.32 8.89
CA MET A 282 -4.79 16.26 8.03
C MET A 282 -3.99 17.54 7.77
N GLU A 283 -3.36 18.10 8.79
CA GLU A 283 -2.46 19.23 8.59
C GLU A 283 -1.28 18.88 7.66
N ALA A 284 -0.71 17.69 7.83
CA ALA A 284 0.36 17.22 6.94
C ALA A 284 -0.16 17.05 5.50
N GLN A 285 -1.39 16.55 5.32
CA GLN A 285 -2.05 16.43 4.04
C GLN A 285 -2.33 17.78 3.39
N MET A 286 -2.85 18.74 4.14
CA MET A 286 -3.07 20.11 3.63
C MET A 286 -1.77 20.76 3.15
N ARG A 287 -0.65 20.54 3.85
CA ARG A 287 0.67 21.03 3.40
C ARG A 287 1.12 20.34 2.11
N PHE A 288 0.86 19.05 1.97
CA PHE A 288 1.14 18.31 0.76
C PHE A 288 0.29 18.82 -0.41
N MET A 289 -1.01 19.06 -0.20
CA MET A 289 -1.93 19.62 -1.20
C MET A 289 -1.45 20.98 -1.74
N ARG A 290 -0.97 21.88 -0.88
CA ARG A 290 -0.39 23.16 -1.35
C ARG A 290 0.78 22.94 -2.28
N LYS A 291 1.54 21.86 -2.15
CA LYS A 291 2.64 21.51 -3.07
C LYS A 291 2.16 20.92 -4.40
N LEU A 292 1.00 20.24 -4.40
CA LEU A 292 0.36 19.80 -5.63
C LEU A 292 -0.04 21.00 -6.49
N HIS A 293 -0.78 21.96 -5.94
CA HIS A 293 -1.24 23.15 -6.66
C HIS A 293 -0.10 24.06 -7.15
N TYR A 294 1.04 24.06 -6.48
CA TYR A 294 2.20 24.88 -6.87
C TYR A 294 3.04 24.28 -8.02
N LYS A 295 2.78 23.02 -8.42
CA LYS A 295 3.56 22.31 -9.44
C LYS A 295 2.76 21.95 -10.67
N ASP A 296 1.46 22.18 -10.65
CA ASP A 296 0.57 22.04 -11.80
C ASP A 296 0.31 23.42 -12.49
N CYS A 297 0.90 24.50 -11.99
CA CYS A 297 1.10 25.81 -12.60
C CYS A 297 2.56 25.93 -13.03
#